data_974de1eb4d76a3df12c483a77a909a93
#
_entry.id   974de1eb4d76a3df12c483a77a909a93
#
_cell.length_a   1.000
_cell.length_b   1.000
_cell.length_c   1.000
_cell.angle_alpha   90.00
_cell.angle_beta   90.00
_cell.angle_gamma   90.00
#
_symmetry.space_group_name_H-M   'P 1'
#
loop_
_entity.id
_entity.type
_entity.pdbx_description
1 polymer ?
#
loop_
_entity_poly.entity_id
_entity_poly.type
_entity_poly.pdbx_seq_one_letter_code
_entity_poly.pdbx_strand_id
1 'polypeptide(L)'
;MRKIPHLHWVPCFPLSDFYREHKEFYTILYHAGMTSILQETILSTTQITSEMSNLEAYMKSFWAYGIYGWMIEWIKRGMPESGEELTRLFILAEHAPEMHQDQ
;
A
#
# COMPACT_ATOMS: atom_id res chain seq x y z
N MET A 1 -22.52 7.25 5.27
CA MET A 1 -21.96 7.09 5.16
C MET A 1 -21.03 7.42 5.19
N ARG A 2 -20.47 7.60 5.58
CA ARG A 2 -19.62 7.86 5.69
C ARG A 2 -18.83 7.66 5.01
N LYS A 3 -18.62 8.15 4.49
CA LYS A 3 -18.12 7.91 3.80
C LYS A 3 -17.09 7.66 3.77
N ILE A 4 -17.08 8.02 3.78
CA ILE A 4 -15.99 7.33 3.66
C ILE A 4 -14.77 8.12 3.52
N PRO A 5 -14.37 8.70 4.57
CA PRO A 5 -13.19 9.51 4.54
C PRO A 5 -11.97 8.73 4.16
N HIS A 6 -11.91 7.48 4.52
CA HIS A 6 -10.68 6.78 4.23
C HIS A 6 -10.60 6.37 2.79
N LEU A 7 -11.60 6.63 1.99
CA LEU A 7 -11.43 6.44 0.59
C LEU A 7 -10.50 7.45 0.00
N HIS A 8 -10.36 8.58 0.64
CA HIS A 8 -9.42 9.52 0.22
C HIS A 8 -8.03 9.02 0.41
N TRP A 9 -7.90 8.10 1.24
CA TRP A 9 -6.73 7.57 1.66
C TRP A 9 -6.34 6.47 0.87
N VAL A 10 -7.25 5.86 0.24
CA VAL A 10 -7.01 4.79 -0.52
C VAL A 10 -5.91 5.22 -1.37
N PRO A 11 -4.85 4.72 -1.23
CA PRO A 11 -3.76 5.24 -1.82
C PRO A 11 -3.82 4.84 -3.17
N CYS A 12 -3.25 5.39 -3.71
CA CYS A 12 -3.14 5.30 -4.76
C CYS A 12 -2.20 4.43 -5.09
N PHE A 13 -2.59 3.48 -5.53
CA PHE A 13 -1.77 2.66 -6.23
C PHE A 13 -1.51 3.14 -7.66
N PRO A 14 -1.77 4.40 -8.02
CA PRO A 14 -1.31 4.82 -9.35
C PRO A 14 0.19 4.70 -9.50
N LEU A 15 0.91 4.80 -8.41
CA LEU A 15 2.34 4.59 -8.46
C LEU A 15 2.68 3.16 -8.85
N SER A 16 1.77 2.24 -8.65
CA SER A 16 2.02 0.86 -9.00
C SER A 16 2.17 0.66 -10.49
N ASP A 17 1.46 1.46 -11.29
CA ASP A 17 1.61 1.33 -12.72
C ASP A 17 3.00 1.80 -13.16
N PHE A 18 3.52 2.83 -12.52
CA PHE A 18 4.87 3.26 -12.79
C PHE A 18 5.88 2.18 -12.41
N TYR A 19 5.70 1.56 -11.26
CA TYR A 19 6.58 0.49 -10.83
C TYR A 19 6.51 -0.69 -11.80
N ARG A 20 5.32 -0.97 -12.30
CA ARG A 20 5.13 -2.09 -13.19
C ARG A 20 5.81 -1.85 -14.53
N GLU A 21 5.80 -0.60 -15.00
CA GLU A 21 6.50 -0.26 -16.21
C GLU A 21 7.99 -0.42 -16.06
N HIS A 22 8.49 -0.28 -14.84
CA HIS A 22 9.91 -0.42 -14.56
C HIS A 22 10.16 -1.69 -13.77
N LYS A 23 9.45 -2.74 -14.14
CA LYS A 23 9.42 -3.98 -13.38
C LYS A 23 10.81 -4.54 -13.12
N GLU A 24 11.65 -4.52 -14.12
CA GLU A 24 12.97 -5.12 -13.94
C GLU A 24 13.76 -4.42 -12.85
N PHE A 25 13.68 -3.10 -12.85
CA PHE A 25 14.42 -2.32 -11.88
C PHE A 25 13.95 -2.63 -10.46
N TYR A 26 12.63 -2.64 -10.25
CA TYR A 26 12.10 -2.85 -8.91
C TYR A 26 12.26 -4.29 -8.45
N THR A 27 12.26 -5.23 -9.39
CA THR A 27 12.54 -6.62 -9.05
C THR A 27 13.99 -6.77 -8.58
N ILE A 28 14.89 -6.07 -9.23
CA ILE A 28 16.28 -6.10 -8.82
C ILE A 28 16.44 -5.49 -7.43
N LEU A 29 15.76 -4.37 -7.17
CA LEU A 29 15.80 -3.75 -5.85
C LEU A 29 15.31 -4.74 -4.79
N TYR A 30 14.24 -5.43 -5.10
CA TYR A 30 13.67 -6.37 -4.14
C TYR A 30 14.69 -7.49 -3.83
N HIS A 31 15.27 -8.06 -4.86
CA HIS A 31 16.20 -9.17 -4.65
C HIS A 31 17.50 -8.71 -4.01
N ALA A 32 17.83 -7.45 -4.16
CA ALA A 32 19.03 -6.91 -3.53
C ALA A 32 18.81 -6.51 -2.08
N GLY A 33 17.58 -6.66 -1.58
CA GLY A 33 17.29 -6.29 -0.20
C GLY A 33 17.22 -4.79 0.02
N MET A 34 16.95 -4.02 -1.03
CA MET A 34 16.95 -2.57 -0.95
C MET A 34 15.55 -2.00 -0.98
N THR A 35 14.61 -2.68 -0.36
CA THR A 35 13.22 -2.25 -0.40
C THR A 35 12.94 -1.09 0.54
N SER A 36 13.91 -0.69 1.35
CA SER A 36 13.70 0.47 2.21
C SER A 36 13.42 1.74 1.41
N ILE A 37 13.88 1.80 0.16
CA ILE A 37 13.59 2.94 -0.68
C ILE A 37 12.09 3.03 -0.92
N LEU A 38 11.44 1.91 -1.18
CA LEU A 38 10.00 1.89 -1.35
C LEU A 38 9.27 2.26 -0.07
N GLN A 39 9.77 1.76 1.05
CA GLN A 39 9.18 2.05 2.33
C GLN A 39 9.22 3.55 2.61
N GLU A 40 10.34 4.17 2.38
CA GLU A 40 10.48 5.60 2.63
C GLU A 40 9.59 6.43 1.73
N THR A 41 9.44 6.00 0.48
CA THR A 41 8.57 6.71 -0.44
C THR A 41 7.13 6.65 0.04
N ILE A 42 6.68 5.48 0.45
CA ILE A 42 5.32 5.32 0.91
C ILE A 42 5.08 6.13 2.19
N LEU A 43 6.02 6.07 3.11
CA LEU A 43 5.87 6.82 4.35
C LEU A 43 5.83 8.31 4.11
N SER A 44 6.64 8.80 3.18
CA SER A 44 6.66 10.24 2.93
C SER A 44 5.35 10.71 2.31
N THR A 45 4.67 9.86 1.56
CA THR A 45 3.40 10.27 0.98
C THR A 45 2.25 10.27 1.97
N THR A 46 2.40 9.60 3.12
CA THR A 46 1.35 9.61 4.12
C THR A 46 1.38 10.85 4.99
N GLN A 47 2.51 11.54 5.01
CA GLN A 47 2.60 12.84 5.68
C GLN A 47 2.18 12.79 7.14
N ILE A 48 2.80 11.93 7.90
CA ILE A 48 2.56 11.86 9.34
C ILE A 48 3.36 12.96 10.00
N THR A 49 2.70 13.79 10.80
CA THR A 49 3.37 14.90 11.46
C THR A 49 3.17 14.80 12.96
N SER A 50 4.02 15.50 13.70
CA SER A 50 3.93 15.50 15.14
C SER A 50 2.73 16.28 15.65
N GLU A 51 2.09 17.04 14.79
CA GLU A 51 0.91 17.84 15.19
C GLU A 51 -0.38 17.08 15.12
N MET A 52 -0.40 15.91 14.46
CA MET A 52 -1.61 15.14 14.42
C MET A 52 -1.84 14.48 15.77
N SER A 53 -3.08 14.10 16.03
CA SER A 53 -3.38 13.36 17.23
C SER A 53 -2.68 12.00 17.18
N ASN A 54 -2.51 11.41 18.33
CA ASN A 54 -1.88 10.10 18.40
C ASN A 54 -2.66 9.06 17.61
N LEU A 55 -3.98 9.07 17.76
CA LEU A 55 -4.78 8.08 17.04
C LEU A 55 -4.63 8.24 15.54
N GLU A 56 -4.66 9.45 15.06
CA GLU A 56 -4.53 9.69 13.64
C GLU A 56 -3.16 9.24 13.13
N ALA A 57 -2.12 9.54 13.89
CA ALA A 57 -0.78 9.13 13.50
C ALA A 57 -0.66 7.61 13.49
N TYR A 58 -1.25 6.95 14.48
CA TYR A 58 -1.19 5.49 14.53
C TYR A 58 -1.93 4.85 13.36
N MET A 59 -3.09 5.40 13.02
CA MET A 59 -3.84 4.84 11.91
C MET A 59 -3.14 5.06 10.58
N LYS A 60 -2.56 6.22 10.40
CA LYS A 60 -1.81 6.48 9.17
C LYS A 60 -0.59 5.58 9.06
N SER A 61 0.04 5.36 10.19
CA SER A 61 1.21 4.49 10.22
C SER A 61 0.81 3.06 9.84
N PHE A 62 -0.31 2.60 10.40
CA PHE A 62 -0.81 1.27 10.09
C PHE A 62 -1.06 1.13 8.59
N TRP A 63 -1.73 2.11 8.00
CA TRP A 63 -2.02 2.07 6.58
C TRP A 63 -0.76 2.11 5.73
N ALA A 64 0.20 2.95 6.14
CA ALA A 64 1.43 3.08 5.37
C ALA A 64 2.20 1.77 5.32
N TYR A 65 2.31 1.10 6.46
CA TYR A 65 3.03 -0.17 6.47
C TYR A 65 2.23 -1.28 5.80
N GLY A 66 0.90 -1.19 5.85
CA GLY A 66 0.08 -2.13 5.12
C GLY A 66 0.25 -1.99 3.62
N ILE A 67 0.28 -0.77 3.13
CA ILE A 67 0.51 -0.53 1.71
C ILE A 67 1.88 -1.03 1.30
N TYR A 68 2.87 -0.77 2.12
CA TYR A 68 4.21 -1.25 1.84
C TYR A 68 4.21 -2.78 1.75
N GLY A 69 3.52 -3.43 2.66
CA GLY A 69 3.43 -4.89 2.62
C GLY A 69 2.77 -5.40 1.34
N TRP A 70 1.69 -4.74 0.92
CA TRP A 70 1.03 -5.09 -0.33
C TRP A 70 1.98 -4.93 -1.50
N MET A 71 2.74 -3.84 -1.52
CA MET A 71 3.65 -3.57 -2.63
C MET A 71 4.75 -4.62 -2.69
N ILE A 72 5.28 -5.00 -1.55
CA ILE A 72 6.36 -5.99 -1.52
C ILE A 72 5.85 -7.34 -2.01
N GLU A 73 4.67 -7.74 -1.54
CA GLU A 73 4.12 -9.02 -1.97
C GLU A 73 3.81 -8.99 -3.47
N TRP A 74 3.32 -7.87 -3.96
CA TRP A 74 2.99 -7.69 -5.35
C TRP A 74 4.26 -7.80 -6.23
N ILE A 75 5.35 -7.15 -5.81
CA ILE A 75 6.60 -7.24 -6.53
C ILE A 75 7.12 -8.67 -6.52
N LYS A 76 7.03 -9.31 -5.37
CA LYS A 76 7.50 -10.68 -5.21
C LYS A 76 6.78 -11.62 -6.16
N ARG A 77 5.51 -11.37 -6.41
CA ARG A 77 4.70 -12.23 -7.27
C ARG A 77 4.73 -11.84 -8.74
N GLY A 78 5.55 -10.86 -9.10
CA GLY A 78 5.73 -10.48 -10.49
C GLY A 78 4.81 -9.39 -10.97
N MET A 79 4.23 -8.64 -10.05
CA MET A 79 3.41 -7.47 -10.37
C MET A 79 2.27 -7.80 -11.33
N PRO A 80 1.44 -8.79 -11.00
CA PRO A 80 0.42 -9.20 -11.98
C PRO A 80 -0.71 -8.21 -12.15
N GLU A 81 -1.08 -7.48 -11.09
CA GLU A 81 -2.22 -6.57 -11.18
C GLU A 81 -1.80 -5.17 -11.55
N SER A 82 -2.68 -4.45 -12.24
CA SER A 82 -2.48 -3.02 -12.45
C SER A 82 -2.75 -2.28 -11.16
N GLY A 83 -2.41 -1.00 -11.16
CA GLY A 83 -2.68 -0.17 -9.99
C GLY A 83 -4.17 -0.11 -9.67
N GLU A 84 -4.99 -0.05 -10.71
CA GLU A 84 -6.44 -0.02 -10.50
C GLU A 84 -6.93 -1.32 -9.88
N GLU A 85 -6.41 -2.44 -10.34
CA GLU A 85 -6.80 -3.73 -9.79
C GLU A 85 -6.35 -3.87 -8.36
N LEU A 86 -5.15 -3.38 -8.04
CA LEU A 86 -4.68 -3.41 -6.67
C LEU A 86 -5.57 -2.60 -5.74
N THR A 87 -5.99 -1.44 -6.20
CA THR A 87 -6.88 -0.61 -5.40
C THR A 87 -8.20 -1.33 -5.16
N ARG A 88 -8.72 -2.00 -6.18
CA ARG A 88 -9.97 -2.72 -6.03
C ARG A 88 -9.84 -3.85 -5.02
N LEU A 89 -8.73 -4.59 -5.09
CA LEU A 89 -8.49 -5.66 -4.13
C LEU A 89 -8.33 -5.13 -2.71
N PHE A 90 -7.68 -3.99 -2.58
CA PHE A 90 -7.48 -3.38 -1.28
C PHE A 90 -8.81 -3.01 -0.64
N ILE A 91 -9.70 -2.40 -1.43
CA ILE A 91 -11.01 -2.03 -0.93
C ILE A 91 -11.81 -3.27 -0.57
N LEU A 92 -11.73 -4.30 -1.40
CA LEU A 92 -12.43 -5.53 -1.14
C LEU A 92 -11.96 -6.17 0.17
N ALA A 93 -10.66 -6.21 0.38
CA ALA A 93 -10.11 -6.81 1.59
C ALA A 93 -10.55 -6.05 2.83
N GLU A 94 -10.67 -4.74 2.70
CA GLU A 94 -11.06 -3.92 3.82
C GLU A 94 -12.51 -4.20 4.24
N HIS A 95 -13.33 -4.60 3.29
CA HIS A 95 -14.75 -4.77 3.55
C HIS A 95 -15.17 -6.23 3.63
N ALA A 96 -14.24 -7.13 3.82
CA ALA A 96 -14.57 -8.54 3.84
C ALA A 96 -13.91 -9.26 5.01
N PRO A 97 -14.16 -8.81 6.24
CA PRO A 97 -13.51 -9.44 7.39
C PRO A 97 -13.91 -10.89 7.58
N GLU A 98 -15.07 -11.28 7.13
CA GLU A 98 -15.48 -12.67 7.29
C GLU A 98 -14.56 -13.62 6.58
N MET A 99 -13.84 -13.15 5.58
CA MET A 99 -12.94 -14.04 4.86
C MET A 99 -11.85 -14.57 5.75
N HIS A 100 -11.53 -13.84 6.82
CA HIS A 100 -10.50 -14.29 7.73
C HIS A 100 -11.01 -15.35 8.66
N GLN A 101 -12.31 -15.37 8.87
CA GLN A 101 -12.89 -16.33 9.82
C GLN A 101 -13.03 -17.71 9.21
N ASP A 102 -12.97 -17.78 7.90
CA ASP A 102 -13.08 -19.05 7.23
C ASP A 102 -11.81 -19.87 7.33
N GLN A 103 -10.80 -19.30 7.86
CA GLN A 103 -9.55 -20.03 7.95
C GLN A 103 -9.49 -20.92 9.21
#